data_e3cc295e03ed4849e2edb633f3fb0c0b
#
_entry.id   e3cc295e03ed4849e2edb633f3fb0c0b
#
_cell.length_a   1.000
_cell.length_b   1.000
_cell.length_c   1.000
_cell.angle_alpha   90.00
_cell.angle_beta   90.00
_cell.angle_gamma   90.00
#
_symmetry.space_group_name_H-M   'P 1'
#
loop_
_entity.id
_entity.type
_entity.pdbx_description
1 polymer ?
#
loop_
_entity_poly.entity_id
_entity_poly.type
_entity_poly.pdbx_seq_one_letter_code
_entity_poly.pdbx_strand_id
1 'polypeptide(L)'
;MRGRFIKPPTMIRLGPQIRLTRREVERFAKITDIEPVGIRTVEDLESYVARCKAHYWGVSNETRFLHWLIDREVARCRQAA
;
A
#
# COMPACT_ATOMS: atom_id res chain seq x y z
N MET A 1 0.39 -31.46 6.58
CA MET A 1 0.37 -30.83 6.62
C MET A 1 0.12 -30.06 6.66
N ARG A 2 -0.04 -29.98 6.68
CA ARG A 2 -0.37 -29.20 6.75
C ARG A 2 -0.42 -28.28 6.51
N GLY A 3 -0.62 -28.62 6.42
CA GLY A 3 -0.72 -27.77 5.78
C GLY A 3 -0.57 -26.56 5.96
N ARG A 4 -0.25 -26.50 6.20
CA ARG A 4 -0.16 -25.38 6.29
C ARG A 4 0.22 -24.61 5.32
N PHE A 5 -0.46 -23.99 4.86
CA PHE A 5 0.13 -23.15 3.90
C PHE A 5 0.41 -21.80 4.51
N ILE A 6 1.31 -21.08 3.90
CA ILE A 6 1.72 -19.80 4.41
C ILE A 6 1.17 -18.72 3.50
N LYS A 7 0.34 -17.86 4.07
CA LYS A 7 -0.19 -16.74 3.32
C LYS A 7 0.92 -15.72 3.05
N PRO A 8 0.93 -15.12 1.88
CA PRO A 8 1.85 -14.02 1.66
C PRO A 8 1.56 -12.87 2.61
N PRO A 9 2.57 -12.09 3.00
CA PRO A 9 2.33 -10.95 3.89
C PRO A 9 1.39 -9.95 3.24
N THR A 10 0.35 -9.59 3.96
CA THR A 10 -0.63 -8.63 3.49
C THR A 10 -1.06 -7.77 4.64
N MET A 11 -1.82 -6.74 4.32
CA MET A 11 -2.37 -5.84 5.31
C MET A 11 -3.24 -6.61 6.30
N ILE A 12 -2.99 -6.38 7.57
CA ILE A 12 -3.77 -6.97 8.65
C ILE A 12 -4.92 -6.04 8.99
N ARG A 13 -6.11 -6.61 9.09
CA ARG A 13 -7.30 -5.82 9.38
C ARG A 13 -7.90 -6.24 10.70
N LEU A 14 -8.09 -5.26 11.60
CA LEU A 14 -8.66 -5.49 12.91
C LEU A 14 -9.79 -4.49 13.12
N GLY A 15 -11.00 -4.82 12.64
CA GLY A 15 -12.11 -3.88 12.67
C GLY A 15 -11.82 -2.68 11.79
N PRO A 16 -11.99 -1.46 12.32
CA PRO A 16 -11.67 -0.24 11.56
C PRO A 16 -10.18 0.02 11.46
N GLN A 17 -9.36 -0.72 12.20
CA GLN A 17 -7.92 -0.51 12.20
C GLN A 17 -7.25 -1.45 11.23
N ILE A 18 -6.15 -1.00 10.64
CA ILE A 18 -5.35 -1.81 9.75
C ILE A 18 -3.90 -1.72 10.19
N ARG A 19 -3.10 -2.64 9.68
CA ARG A 19 -1.68 -2.66 9.94
C ARG A 19 -0.96 -3.16 8.70
N LEU A 20 -0.06 -2.34 8.20
CA LEU A 20 0.76 -2.75 7.07
C LEU A 20 1.87 -3.65 7.58
N THR A 21 2.14 -4.72 6.84
CA THR A 21 3.29 -5.56 7.14
C THR A 21 4.56 -4.85 6.70
N ARG A 22 5.71 -5.32 7.20
CA ARG A 22 6.98 -4.75 6.80
C ARG A 22 7.16 -4.81 5.28
N ARG A 23 6.75 -5.91 4.67
CA ARG A 23 6.89 -6.08 3.22
C ARG A 23 6.05 -5.05 2.46
N GLU A 24 4.87 -4.76 2.95
CA GLU A 24 4.02 -3.74 2.33
C GLU A 24 4.62 -2.36 2.47
N VAL A 25 5.16 -2.04 3.65
CA VAL A 25 5.85 -0.77 3.86
C VAL A 25 7.01 -0.64 2.88
N GLU A 26 7.80 -1.70 2.75
CA GLU A 26 8.94 -1.69 1.84
C GLU A 26 8.51 -1.52 0.39
N ARG A 27 7.42 -2.15 -0.01
CA ARG A 27 6.92 -2.02 -1.37
C ARG A 27 6.46 -0.61 -1.68
N PHE A 28 5.70 -0.01 -0.77
CA PHE A 28 5.27 1.37 -0.97
C PHE A 28 6.46 2.30 -1.03
N ALA A 29 7.43 2.13 -0.13
CA ALA A 29 8.62 2.96 -0.13
C ALA A 29 9.40 2.79 -1.42
N LYS A 30 9.45 1.59 -1.95
CA LYS A 30 10.17 1.32 -3.19
C LYS A 30 9.47 1.94 -4.39
N ILE A 31 8.14 1.91 -4.40
CA ILE A 31 7.37 2.47 -5.51
C ILE A 31 7.40 4.00 -5.46
N THR A 32 7.22 4.59 -4.29
CA THR A 32 6.98 6.02 -4.16
C THR A 32 8.17 6.79 -3.63
N ASP A 33 9.17 6.09 -3.09
CA ASP A 33 10.31 6.71 -2.41
C ASP A 33 9.86 7.51 -1.18
N ILE A 34 8.66 7.26 -0.69
CA ILE A 34 8.10 7.88 0.50
C ILE A 34 7.62 6.75 1.42
N GLU A 35 8.26 6.62 2.57
CA GLU A 35 7.91 5.54 3.48
C GLU A 35 6.58 5.82 4.16
N PRO A 36 5.63 4.86 4.13
CA PRO A 36 4.37 5.03 4.85
C PRO A 36 4.62 4.91 6.35
N VAL A 37 4.26 5.95 7.10
CA VAL A 37 4.48 6.03 8.54
C VAL A 37 3.16 6.36 9.21
N GLY A 38 2.89 5.69 10.33
CA GLY A 38 1.70 6.00 11.11
C GLY A 38 0.41 5.55 10.48
N ILE A 39 0.45 4.53 9.64
CA ILE A 39 -0.76 4.02 8.98
C ILE A 39 -1.46 3.06 9.94
N ARG A 40 -2.61 3.49 10.46
CA ARG A 40 -3.38 2.70 11.42
C ARG A 40 -4.81 2.48 11.00
N THR A 41 -5.31 3.26 10.03
CA THR A 41 -6.67 3.13 9.54
C THR A 41 -6.66 3.20 8.04
N VAL A 42 -7.79 2.83 7.42
CA VAL A 42 -7.94 2.93 5.98
C VAL A 42 -7.78 4.38 5.54
N GLU A 43 -8.31 5.32 6.34
CA GLU A 43 -8.17 6.74 6.04
C GLU A 43 -6.71 7.18 6.04
N ASP A 44 -5.92 6.64 6.97
CA ASP A 44 -4.48 6.94 6.99
C ASP A 44 -3.81 6.47 5.72
N LEU A 45 -4.16 5.27 5.26
CA LEU A 45 -3.62 4.73 4.03
C LEU A 45 -4.03 5.59 2.83
N GLU A 46 -5.29 5.99 2.77
CA GLU A 46 -5.78 6.84 1.69
C GLU A 46 -5.09 8.19 1.68
N SER A 47 -4.85 8.74 2.87
CA SER A 47 -4.13 10.02 2.98
C SER A 47 -2.68 9.88 2.50
N TYR A 48 -2.04 8.78 2.85
CA TYR A 48 -0.69 8.51 2.37
C TYR A 48 -0.67 8.41 0.84
N VAL A 49 -1.61 7.66 0.28
CA VAL A 49 -1.69 7.50 -1.18
C VAL A 49 -1.93 8.83 -1.86
N ALA A 50 -2.84 9.64 -1.31
CA ALA A 50 -3.13 10.96 -1.88
C ALA A 50 -1.90 11.85 -1.84
N ARG A 51 -1.13 11.78 -0.75
CA ARG A 51 0.10 12.57 -0.62
C ARG A 51 1.14 12.13 -1.63
N CYS A 52 1.27 10.82 -1.84
CA CYS A 52 2.21 10.30 -2.84
C CYS A 52 1.82 10.76 -4.24
N LYS A 53 0.54 10.68 -4.57
CA LYS A 53 0.06 11.10 -5.89
C LYS A 53 0.22 12.59 -6.10
N ALA A 54 0.05 13.37 -5.04
CA ALA A 54 0.25 14.82 -5.13
C ALA A 54 1.73 15.15 -5.33
N HIS A 55 2.61 14.37 -4.71
CA HIS A 55 4.05 14.57 -4.89
C HIS A 55 4.48 14.27 -6.32
N TYR A 56 3.89 13.26 -6.93
CA TYR A 56 4.18 12.85 -8.31
C TYR A 56 3.01 13.20 -9.21
N TRP A 57 2.68 14.49 -9.28
CA TRP A 57 1.57 14.94 -10.11
C TRP A 57 2.01 15.14 -11.56
N GLY A 58 1.05 15.14 -12.46
CA GLY A 58 1.32 15.38 -13.86
C GLY A 58 0.60 14.39 -14.75
N VAL A 59 0.83 14.50 -16.06
CA VAL A 59 0.17 13.66 -17.07
C VAL A 59 1.16 12.89 -17.92
N SER A 60 2.43 12.86 -17.53
CA SER A 60 3.42 12.09 -18.27
C SER A 60 3.15 10.60 -18.13
N ASN A 61 3.69 9.81 -19.06
CA ASN A 61 3.52 8.37 -18.98
C ASN A 61 4.14 7.80 -17.70
N GLU A 62 5.26 8.34 -17.28
CA GLU A 62 5.92 7.91 -16.07
C GLU A 62 5.05 8.15 -14.84
N THR A 63 4.45 9.35 -14.76
CA THR A 63 3.57 9.68 -13.64
C THR A 63 2.35 8.77 -13.61
N ARG A 64 1.75 8.54 -14.77
CA ARG A 64 0.57 7.69 -14.87
C ARG A 64 0.91 6.25 -14.50
N PHE A 65 2.06 5.78 -14.91
CA PHE A 65 2.51 4.44 -14.55
C PHE A 65 2.75 4.32 -13.05
N LEU A 66 3.33 5.35 -12.44
CA LEU A 66 3.57 5.36 -11.01
C LEU A 66 2.25 5.33 -10.24
N HIS A 67 1.28 6.13 -10.65
CA HIS A 67 -0.05 6.10 -10.02
C HIS A 67 -0.69 4.74 -10.15
N TRP A 68 -0.52 4.09 -11.29
CA TRP A 68 -1.03 2.75 -11.51
C TRP A 68 -0.38 1.75 -10.55
N LEU A 69 0.93 1.86 -10.36
CA LEU A 69 1.64 0.99 -9.41
C LEU A 69 1.13 1.18 -7.99
N ILE A 70 0.92 2.44 -7.60
CA ILE A 70 0.39 2.74 -6.28
C ILE A 70 -0.98 2.11 -6.11
N ASP A 71 -1.87 2.32 -7.06
CA ASP A 71 -3.23 1.76 -7.00
C ASP A 71 -3.20 0.24 -6.97
N ARG A 72 -2.30 -0.35 -7.73
CA ARG A 72 -2.16 -1.81 -7.76
C ARG A 72 -1.72 -2.34 -6.39
N GLU A 73 -0.78 -1.66 -5.75
CA GLU A 73 -0.31 -2.10 -4.45
C GLU A 73 -1.41 -1.95 -3.39
N VAL A 74 -2.16 -0.87 -3.44
CA VAL A 74 -3.30 -0.67 -2.54
C VAL A 74 -4.32 -1.79 -2.74
N ALA A 75 -4.62 -2.11 -4.00
CA ALA A 75 -5.58 -3.17 -4.29
C ALA A 75 -5.11 -4.52 -3.76
N ARG A 76 -3.81 -4.81 -3.86
CA ARG A 76 -3.27 -6.04 -3.30
C ARG A 76 -3.46 -6.11 -1.79
N CYS A 77 -3.18 -5.02 -1.11
CA CYS A 77 -3.34 -4.97 0.34
C CYS A 77 -4.80 -5.20 0.73
N ARG A 78 -5.72 -4.53 0.05
CA ARG A 78 -7.13 -4.61 0.39
C ARG A 78 -7.73 -5.95 0.01
N GLN A 79 -7.27 -6.53 -1.07
CA GLN A 79 -7.80 -7.80 -1.56
C GLN A 79 -7.55 -8.94 -0.58
N ALA A 80 -6.44 -8.90 0.12
CA ALA A 80 -6.07 -9.94 1.05
C ALA A 80 -6.64 -9.71 2.45
N ALA A 81 -7.15 -8.54 2.71
CA ALA A 81 -7.77 -8.23 3.98
C ALA A 81 -9.24 -8.56 3.91
#